data_4e09d45259370cab06b219aac5dbd201
#
_entry.id   4e09d45259370cab06b219aac5dbd201
#
_cell.length_a   1.000
_cell.length_b   1.000
_cell.length_c   1.000
_cell.angle_alpha   90.00
_cell.angle_beta   90.00
_cell.angle_gamma   90.00
#
_symmetry.space_group_name_H-M   'P 1'
#
loop_
_entity.id
_entity.type
_entity.pdbx_description
1 polymer ?
#
loop_
_entity_poly.entity_id
_entity_poly.type
_entity_poly.pdbx_seq_one_letter_code
_entity_poly.pdbx_strand_id
1 'polypeptide(L)'
;MARLACTVIVAALCGCSTSGGLFGGHGAGASTAGTQPADSAQRRADDNISVYLQTLRDLIDGDPVAQADAFRRAADAANSAPTTTNRLRLALALATPGHPSSNAVEAQKQLSQLLASGDTLLPEERTLALLHLKEVEQRLILDAEAQRLQRAAQAAATQRNDQSAQRLQAALEENRQLRAELDEARAKLDSIINTERSIRERENGSNSR
;
A
#
# COMPACT_ATOMS: atom_id res chain seq x y z
N MET A 1 -2.59 -2.68 -26.15
CA MET A 1 -1.82 -3.91 -26.38
C MET A 1 -0.36 -3.53 -26.42
N ALA A 2 0.38 -3.75 -25.35
CA ALA A 2 1.85 -3.67 -25.34
C ALA A 2 2.33 -4.62 -24.24
N ARG A 3 2.87 -5.76 -24.67
CA ARG A 3 3.46 -6.79 -23.82
C ARG A 3 4.91 -6.40 -23.56
N LEU A 4 5.26 -6.07 -22.34
CA LEU A 4 6.65 -5.94 -21.87
C LEU A 4 7.12 -7.30 -21.39
N ALA A 5 8.04 -7.88 -22.15
CA ALA A 5 8.75 -9.10 -21.81
C ALA A 5 9.84 -8.78 -20.78
N CYS A 6 9.73 -9.39 -19.59
CA CYS A 6 10.73 -9.30 -18.53
C CYS A 6 11.73 -10.45 -18.73
N THR A 7 12.96 -10.13 -19.14
CA THR A 7 14.05 -11.07 -19.37
C THR A 7 14.73 -11.36 -18.04
N VAL A 8 14.63 -12.61 -17.57
CA VAL A 8 15.32 -13.10 -16.38
C VAL A 8 16.72 -13.54 -16.76
N ILE A 9 17.74 -12.87 -16.23
CA ILE A 9 19.15 -13.26 -16.34
C ILE A 9 19.50 -14.11 -15.12
N VAL A 10 19.66 -15.42 -15.32
CA VAL A 10 20.19 -16.36 -14.34
C VAL A 10 21.71 -16.40 -14.49
N ALA A 11 22.44 -15.88 -13.52
CA ALA A 11 23.88 -16.03 -13.41
C ALA A 11 24.20 -17.20 -12.47
N ALA A 12 24.66 -18.31 -13.02
CA ALA A 12 25.19 -19.45 -12.30
C ALA A 12 26.65 -19.19 -11.93
N LEU A 13 26.99 -19.19 -10.65
CA LEU A 13 28.34 -19.20 -10.16
C LEU A 13 28.63 -20.55 -9.50
N CYS A 14 29.28 -21.44 -10.26
CA CYS A 14 29.96 -22.62 -9.76
C CYS A 14 31.32 -22.19 -9.13
N GLY A 15 31.51 -22.48 -7.85
CA GLY A 15 32.77 -22.36 -7.16
C GLY A 15 33.10 -23.66 -6.43
N CYS A 16 33.86 -24.55 -7.08
CA CYS A 16 34.51 -25.68 -6.43
C CYS A 16 35.79 -25.21 -5.75
N SER A 17 36.01 -25.57 -4.50
CA SER A 17 37.33 -25.67 -3.95
C SER A 17 37.45 -26.89 -3.04
N THR A 18 38.08 -27.86 -3.60
CA THR A 18 38.69 -29.01 -2.94
C THR A 18 39.99 -28.57 -2.27
N SER A 19 40.19 -28.92 -1.02
CA SER A 19 41.56 -29.19 -0.56
C SER A 19 41.51 -30.25 0.55
N GLY A 20 42.04 -31.40 0.20
CA GLY A 20 42.34 -32.50 1.12
C GLY A 20 43.55 -32.16 1.98
N GLY A 21 43.51 -32.61 3.19
CA GLY A 21 44.64 -32.63 4.14
C GLY A 21 44.52 -33.84 5.03
N LEU A 22 45.20 -34.92 4.61
CA LEU A 22 45.48 -36.09 5.43
C LEU A 22 46.66 -35.77 6.35
N PHE A 23 46.48 -35.75 7.66
CA PHE A 23 47.53 -36.12 8.60
C PHE A 23 46.92 -36.73 9.86
N GLY A 24 47.24 -37.95 10.12
CA GLY A 24 46.92 -38.67 11.33
C GLY A 24 47.76 -38.24 12.50
N GLY A 25 47.15 -38.25 13.66
CA GLY A 25 47.80 -38.02 14.95
C GLY A 25 46.91 -38.59 16.06
N HIS A 26 47.29 -39.80 16.55
CA HIS A 26 46.74 -40.36 17.78
C HIS A 26 47.17 -39.54 18.97
N GLY A 27 46.22 -38.93 19.67
CA GLY A 27 46.41 -38.27 20.95
C GLY A 27 45.14 -38.47 21.79
N ALA A 28 45.13 -39.52 22.63
CA ALA A 28 44.14 -39.67 23.69
C ALA A 28 44.36 -38.59 24.74
N GLY A 29 43.71 -37.44 24.60
CA GLY A 29 43.59 -36.43 25.61
C GLY A 29 42.13 -36.25 25.96
N ALA A 30 41.74 -36.56 27.19
CA ALA A 30 40.42 -36.25 27.75
C ALA A 30 40.25 -34.74 27.74
N SER A 31 39.61 -34.23 26.64
CA SER A 31 39.20 -32.84 26.57
C SER A 31 37.99 -32.69 27.45
N THR A 32 38.16 -32.16 28.66
CA THR A 32 37.10 -31.47 29.38
C THR A 32 36.61 -30.37 28.46
N ALA A 33 35.46 -30.59 27.84
CA ALA A 33 34.79 -29.63 26.97
C ALA A 33 34.32 -28.43 27.81
N GLY A 34 35.23 -27.52 28.09
CA GLY A 34 34.91 -26.18 28.50
C GLY A 34 34.31 -25.49 27.28
N THR A 35 32.99 -25.50 27.19
CA THR A 35 32.27 -24.76 26.17
C THR A 35 32.69 -23.29 26.29
N GLN A 36 33.43 -22.79 25.33
CA GLN A 36 33.90 -21.40 25.34
C GLN A 36 32.69 -20.47 25.37
N PRO A 37 32.72 -19.34 26.12
CA PRO A 37 31.59 -18.38 26.18
C PRO A 37 31.13 -17.90 24.83
N ALA A 38 32.04 -17.79 23.85
CA ALA A 38 31.73 -17.43 22.47
C ALA A 38 30.81 -18.44 21.79
N ASP A 39 31.05 -19.76 21.94
CA ASP A 39 30.21 -20.81 21.34
C ASP A 39 28.78 -20.83 21.92
N SER A 40 28.65 -20.47 23.20
CA SER A 40 27.34 -20.41 23.85
C SER A 40 26.52 -19.16 23.45
N ALA A 41 27.20 -18.05 23.15
CA ALA A 41 26.55 -16.85 22.62
C ALA A 41 26.11 -17.05 21.17
N GLN A 42 26.96 -17.65 20.35
CA GLN A 42 26.65 -17.96 18.95
C GLN A 42 25.45 -18.91 18.85
N ARG A 43 25.41 -19.99 19.62
CA ARG A 43 24.28 -20.92 19.65
C ARG A 43 22.95 -20.21 20.02
N ARG A 44 22.98 -19.30 21.00
CA ARG A 44 21.81 -18.52 21.38
C ARG A 44 21.34 -17.59 20.24
N ALA A 45 22.27 -16.98 19.50
CA ALA A 45 21.96 -16.19 18.34
C ALA A 45 21.28 -17.04 17.26
N ASP A 46 21.81 -18.20 16.94
CA ASP A 46 21.29 -19.13 15.95
C ASP A 46 19.89 -19.64 16.34
N ASP A 47 19.69 -19.98 17.61
CA ASP A 47 18.38 -20.40 18.14
C ASP A 47 17.35 -19.27 18.04
N ASN A 48 17.71 -18.03 18.42
CA ASN A 48 16.83 -16.88 18.34
C ASN A 48 16.44 -16.57 16.89
N ILE A 49 17.40 -16.52 15.98
CA ILE A 49 17.16 -16.30 14.55
C ILE A 49 16.24 -17.38 13.98
N SER A 50 16.45 -18.63 14.36
CA SER A 50 15.59 -19.75 13.95
C SER A 50 14.13 -19.52 14.36
N VAL A 51 13.90 -19.07 15.58
CA VAL A 51 12.55 -18.75 16.11
C VAL A 51 11.91 -17.58 15.37
N TYR A 52 12.71 -16.53 15.05
CA TYR A 52 12.22 -15.39 14.26
C TYR A 52 11.79 -15.82 12.86
N LEU A 53 12.67 -16.56 12.16
CA LEU A 53 12.38 -17.06 10.81
C LEU A 53 11.17 -17.98 10.78
N GLN A 54 11.01 -18.85 11.77
CA GLN A 54 9.80 -19.68 11.87
C GLN A 54 8.54 -18.83 12.05
N THR A 55 8.59 -17.81 12.92
CA THR A 55 7.47 -16.89 13.12
C THR A 55 7.11 -16.14 11.84
N LEU A 56 8.11 -15.62 11.13
CA LEU A 56 7.94 -14.93 9.86
C LEU A 56 7.35 -15.85 8.78
N ARG A 57 7.84 -17.08 8.69
CA ARG A 57 7.29 -18.11 7.77
C ARG A 57 5.82 -18.37 8.05
N ASP A 58 5.46 -18.62 9.31
CA ASP A 58 4.07 -18.89 9.71
C ASP A 58 3.14 -17.71 9.35
N LEU A 59 3.66 -16.48 9.43
CA LEU A 59 2.91 -15.25 9.09
C LEU A 59 2.80 -15.00 7.58
N ILE A 60 3.79 -15.40 6.79
CA ILE A 60 3.84 -15.16 5.34
C ILE A 60 3.11 -16.27 4.59
N ASP A 61 3.45 -17.54 4.90
CA ASP A 61 3.02 -18.72 4.15
C ASP A 61 1.82 -19.43 4.80
N GLY A 62 1.52 -19.12 6.07
CA GLY A 62 0.46 -19.75 6.83
C GLY A 62 -0.94 -19.36 6.36
N ASP A 63 -1.90 -20.25 6.57
CA ASP A 63 -3.30 -19.91 6.45
C ASP A 63 -3.74 -18.87 7.54
N PRO A 64 -4.91 -18.26 7.45
CA PRO A 64 -5.35 -17.23 8.41
C PRO A 64 -5.35 -17.70 9.88
N VAL A 65 -5.55 -18.98 10.15
CA VAL A 65 -5.52 -19.54 11.52
C VAL A 65 -4.08 -19.65 12.01
N ALA A 66 -3.19 -20.17 11.18
CA ALA A 66 -1.76 -20.27 11.47
C ALA A 66 -1.12 -18.89 11.68
N GLN A 67 -1.48 -17.89 10.85
CA GLN A 67 -1.06 -16.50 11.00
C GLN A 67 -1.50 -15.91 12.34
N ALA A 68 -2.78 -16.06 12.69
CA ALA A 68 -3.32 -15.57 13.96
C ALA A 68 -2.64 -16.25 15.17
N ASP A 69 -2.40 -17.55 15.08
CA ASP A 69 -1.70 -18.28 16.13
C ASP A 69 -0.22 -17.90 16.26
N ALA A 70 0.47 -17.67 15.17
CA ALA A 70 1.86 -17.20 15.17
C ALA A 70 1.97 -15.82 15.83
N PHE A 71 1.08 -14.89 15.45
CA PHE A 71 1.04 -13.56 16.05
C PHE A 71 0.72 -13.63 17.54
N ARG A 72 -0.30 -14.41 17.92
CA ARG A 72 -0.68 -14.58 19.33
C ARG A 72 0.48 -15.15 20.17
N ARG A 73 1.17 -16.19 19.68
CA ARG A 73 2.35 -16.72 20.38
C ARG A 73 3.46 -15.68 20.58
N ALA A 74 3.70 -14.82 19.58
CA ALA A 74 4.67 -13.74 19.71
C ALA A 74 4.23 -12.68 20.74
N ALA A 75 2.96 -12.29 20.73
CA ALA A 75 2.39 -11.33 21.65
C ALA A 75 2.36 -11.85 23.09
N ASP A 76 1.93 -13.11 23.30
CA ASP A 76 1.88 -13.74 24.61
C ASP A 76 3.30 -13.90 25.21
N ALA A 77 4.27 -14.28 24.39
CA ALA A 77 5.68 -14.36 24.83
C ALA A 77 6.23 -12.99 25.25
N ALA A 78 5.92 -11.93 24.49
CA ALA A 78 6.38 -10.57 24.83
C ALA A 78 5.69 -10.02 26.09
N ASN A 79 4.43 -10.40 26.34
CA ASN A 79 3.67 -9.98 27.52
C ASN A 79 4.07 -10.75 28.78
N SER A 80 4.29 -12.07 28.68
CA SER A 80 4.62 -12.92 29.81
C SER A 80 6.09 -12.79 30.23
N ALA A 81 6.99 -12.60 29.29
CA ALA A 81 8.43 -12.41 29.52
C ALA A 81 8.96 -11.35 28.54
N PRO A 82 8.94 -10.05 28.93
CA PRO A 82 9.32 -8.94 28.05
C PRO A 82 10.85 -8.82 27.84
N THR A 83 11.48 -9.92 27.44
CA THR A 83 12.89 -9.94 27.04
C THR A 83 13.07 -9.22 25.70
N THR A 84 14.29 -8.79 25.41
CA THR A 84 14.63 -8.17 24.13
C THR A 84 14.28 -9.08 22.95
N THR A 85 14.58 -10.37 23.06
CA THR A 85 14.25 -11.41 22.07
C THR A 85 12.73 -11.48 21.80
N ASN A 86 11.92 -11.57 22.85
CA ASN A 86 10.46 -11.66 22.69
C ASN A 86 9.85 -10.36 22.15
N ARG A 87 10.36 -9.20 22.57
CA ARG A 87 9.97 -7.90 22.01
C ARG A 87 10.33 -7.78 20.52
N LEU A 88 11.55 -8.21 20.15
CA LEU A 88 11.94 -8.23 18.74
C LEU A 88 11.04 -9.16 17.93
N ARG A 89 10.75 -10.35 18.42
CA ARG A 89 9.83 -11.29 17.77
C ARG A 89 8.45 -10.67 17.51
N LEU A 90 7.89 -9.99 18.51
CA LEU A 90 6.60 -9.29 18.34
C LEU A 90 6.71 -8.12 17.35
N ALA A 91 7.79 -7.34 17.43
CA ALA A 91 8.01 -6.22 16.50
C ALA A 91 8.14 -6.70 15.04
N LEU A 92 8.83 -7.81 14.80
CA LEU A 92 8.92 -8.46 13.49
C LEU A 92 7.57 -8.98 13.02
N ALA A 93 6.78 -9.57 13.92
CA ALA A 93 5.42 -10.01 13.59
C ALA A 93 4.52 -8.83 13.20
N LEU A 94 4.57 -7.71 13.91
CA LEU A 94 3.85 -6.49 13.56
C LEU A 94 4.33 -5.87 12.23
N ALA A 95 5.63 -6.01 11.94
CA ALA A 95 6.24 -5.51 10.71
C ALA A 95 5.81 -6.29 9.47
N THR A 96 5.53 -7.58 9.60
CA THR A 96 5.19 -8.48 8.49
C THR A 96 3.83 -8.09 7.89
N PRO A 97 3.74 -7.76 6.60
CA PRO A 97 2.46 -7.46 5.96
C PRO A 97 1.67 -8.73 5.64
N GLY A 98 0.39 -8.56 5.31
CA GLY A 98 -0.45 -9.65 4.77
C GLY A 98 -1.31 -10.41 5.78
N HIS A 99 -1.14 -10.16 7.08
CA HIS A 99 -2.01 -10.74 8.12
C HIS A 99 -2.79 -9.64 8.87
N PRO A 100 -3.97 -9.97 9.48
CA PRO A 100 -4.88 -8.98 10.06
C PRO A 100 -4.28 -8.16 11.22
N SER A 101 -3.31 -8.71 11.94
CA SER A 101 -2.66 -8.06 13.09
C SER A 101 -1.41 -7.25 12.71
N SER A 102 -1.08 -7.12 11.42
CA SER A 102 0.03 -6.31 10.95
C SER A 102 -0.20 -4.83 11.28
N ASN A 103 0.82 -4.16 11.83
CA ASN A 103 0.76 -2.75 12.18
C ASN A 103 2.13 -2.09 11.98
N ALA A 104 2.31 -1.47 10.82
CA ALA A 104 3.58 -0.84 10.44
C ALA A 104 4.00 0.29 11.39
N VAL A 105 3.04 1.09 11.90
CA VAL A 105 3.34 2.22 12.80
C VAL A 105 3.84 1.72 14.15
N GLU A 106 3.18 0.72 14.73
CA GLU A 106 3.60 0.15 16.00
C GLU A 106 4.91 -0.65 15.84
N ALA A 107 5.09 -1.36 14.71
CA ALA A 107 6.34 -2.03 14.37
C ALA A 107 7.52 -1.05 14.31
N GLN A 108 7.36 0.08 13.60
CA GLN A 108 8.37 1.13 13.52
C GLN A 108 8.76 1.62 14.91
N LYS A 109 7.79 1.92 15.74
CA LYS A 109 8.00 2.40 17.11
C LYS A 109 8.79 1.37 17.94
N GLN A 110 8.37 0.10 17.95
CA GLN A 110 9.01 -0.95 18.73
C GLN A 110 10.42 -1.27 18.24
N LEU A 111 10.64 -1.37 16.91
CA LEU A 111 11.95 -1.59 16.33
C LEU A 111 12.90 -0.42 16.63
N SER A 112 12.44 0.81 16.52
CA SER A 112 13.23 2.00 16.86
C SER A 112 13.62 2.03 18.34
N GLN A 113 12.71 1.67 19.25
CA GLN A 113 12.98 1.59 20.68
C GLN A 113 14.02 0.50 20.99
N LEU A 114 13.89 -0.68 20.39
CA LEU A 114 14.85 -1.78 20.57
C LEU A 114 16.25 -1.40 20.09
N LEU A 115 16.35 -0.72 18.94
CA LEU A 115 17.62 -0.28 18.38
C LEU A 115 18.27 0.84 19.19
N ALA A 116 17.46 1.72 19.80
CA ALA A 116 17.93 2.81 20.65
C ALA A 116 18.42 2.34 22.04
N SER A 117 17.89 1.22 22.54
CA SER A 117 18.29 0.66 23.85
C SER A 117 19.68 0.01 23.90
N GLY A 118 20.41 0.05 22.81
CA GLY A 118 21.89 -0.10 22.66
C GLY A 118 22.48 -1.47 22.90
N ASP A 119 22.28 -2.10 24.04
CA ASP A 119 23.19 -3.11 24.53
C ASP A 119 22.63 -4.54 24.67
N THR A 120 21.42 -4.78 24.28
CA THR A 120 20.72 -6.05 24.57
C THR A 120 20.47 -6.92 23.35
N LEU A 121 20.61 -6.36 22.13
CA LEU A 121 20.48 -7.12 20.88
C LEU A 121 21.81 -7.73 20.48
N LEU A 122 21.78 -9.01 20.11
CA LEU A 122 22.90 -9.65 19.44
C LEU A 122 23.15 -8.99 18.07
N PRO A 123 24.38 -9.04 17.50
CA PRO A 123 24.69 -8.40 16.22
C PRO A 123 23.73 -8.81 15.09
N GLU A 124 23.37 -10.08 15.02
CA GLU A 124 22.44 -10.66 14.03
C GLU A 124 21.01 -10.13 14.24
N GLU A 125 20.54 -10.06 15.48
CA GLU A 125 19.24 -9.51 15.85
C GLU A 125 19.16 -8.01 15.52
N ARG A 126 20.23 -7.27 15.79
CA ARG A 126 20.32 -5.84 15.42
C ARG A 126 20.24 -5.65 13.91
N THR A 127 20.93 -6.49 13.13
CA THR A 127 20.90 -6.44 11.67
C THR A 127 19.49 -6.71 11.16
N LEU A 128 18.81 -7.73 11.68
CA LEU A 128 17.44 -8.08 11.33
C LEU A 128 16.47 -6.95 11.70
N ALA A 129 16.60 -6.36 12.90
CA ALA A 129 15.79 -5.24 13.33
C ALA A 129 15.96 -4.00 12.43
N LEU A 130 17.20 -3.68 12.03
CA LEU A 130 17.49 -2.57 11.11
C LEU A 130 16.90 -2.80 9.74
N LEU A 131 17.00 -4.01 9.20
CA LEU A 131 16.43 -4.36 7.89
C LEU A 131 14.91 -4.15 7.89
N HIS A 132 14.22 -4.73 8.87
CA HIS A 132 12.76 -4.60 8.97
C HIS A 132 12.32 -3.17 9.30
N LEU A 133 13.09 -2.41 10.09
CA LEU A 133 12.78 -1.00 10.31
C LEU A 133 12.82 -0.22 9.01
N LYS A 134 13.85 -0.42 8.18
CA LYS A 134 13.95 0.24 6.87
C LYS A 134 12.82 -0.13 5.92
N GLU A 135 12.44 -1.40 5.88
CA GLU A 135 11.31 -1.87 5.10
C GLU A 135 9.99 -1.22 5.54
N VAL A 136 9.74 -1.18 6.85
CA VAL A 136 8.54 -0.56 7.43
C VAL A 136 8.52 0.94 7.14
N GLU A 137 9.63 1.66 7.30
CA GLU A 137 9.75 3.08 6.98
C GLU A 137 9.41 3.37 5.50
N GLN A 138 9.96 2.57 4.59
CA GLN A 138 9.67 2.70 3.16
C GLN A 138 8.18 2.45 2.85
N ARG A 139 7.60 1.42 3.46
CA ARG A 139 6.16 1.12 3.29
C ARG A 139 5.28 2.27 3.79
N LEU A 140 5.56 2.83 4.96
CA LEU A 140 4.82 3.97 5.50
C LEU A 140 4.90 5.22 4.59
N ILE A 141 6.06 5.48 3.98
CA ILE A 141 6.22 6.56 3.01
C ILE A 141 5.36 6.31 1.76
N LEU A 142 5.42 5.10 1.20
CA LEU A 142 4.64 4.73 0.02
C LEU A 142 3.13 4.79 0.28
N ASP A 143 2.68 4.33 1.44
CA ASP A 143 1.28 4.39 1.86
C ASP A 143 0.80 5.83 2.00
N ALA A 144 1.61 6.71 2.60
CA ALA A 144 1.29 8.13 2.72
C ALA A 144 1.21 8.80 1.35
N GLU A 145 2.10 8.46 0.43
CA GLU A 145 2.09 9.00 -0.93
C GLU A 145 0.90 8.48 -1.76
N ALA A 146 0.57 7.19 -1.65
CA ALA A 146 -0.61 6.61 -2.26
C ALA A 146 -1.90 7.29 -1.78
N GLN A 147 -2.04 7.54 -0.48
CA GLN A 147 -3.17 8.27 0.08
C GLN A 147 -3.24 9.72 -0.43
N ARG A 148 -2.09 10.40 -0.54
CA ARG A 148 -2.02 11.76 -1.10
C ARG A 148 -2.52 11.79 -2.54
N LEU A 149 -2.04 10.87 -3.39
CA LEU A 149 -2.45 10.75 -4.78
C LEU A 149 -3.94 10.42 -4.91
N GLN A 150 -4.45 9.53 -4.08
CA GLN A 150 -5.87 9.18 -4.06
C GLN A 150 -6.75 10.40 -3.71
N ARG A 151 -6.37 11.17 -2.69
CA ARG A 151 -7.10 12.42 -2.33
C ARG A 151 -7.06 13.44 -3.47
N ALA A 152 -5.90 13.61 -4.11
CA ALA A 152 -5.76 14.51 -5.26
C ALA A 152 -6.64 14.08 -6.45
N ALA A 153 -6.68 12.78 -6.74
CA ALA A 153 -7.54 12.22 -7.80
C ALA A 153 -9.04 12.42 -7.50
N GLN A 154 -9.45 12.22 -6.24
CA GLN A 154 -10.82 12.46 -5.81
C GLN A 154 -11.21 13.94 -5.93
N ALA A 155 -10.33 14.85 -5.48
CA ALA A 155 -10.56 16.30 -5.61
C ALA A 155 -10.69 16.73 -7.07
N ALA A 156 -9.82 16.22 -7.96
CA ALA A 156 -9.89 16.48 -9.40
C ALA A 156 -11.18 15.92 -10.04
N ALA A 157 -11.65 14.76 -9.61
CA ALA A 157 -12.92 14.18 -10.07
C ALA A 157 -14.12 15.04 -9.64
N THR A 158 -14.15 15.47 -8.38
CA THR A 158 -15.19 16.38 -7.86
C THR A 158 -15.22 17.68 -8.66
N GLN A 159 -14.07 18.31 -8.86
CA GLN A 159 -13.97 19.55 -9.64
C GLN A 159 -14.47 19.41 -11.07
N ARG A 160 -14.17 18.26 -11.75
CA ARG A 160 -14.68 17.99 -13.10
C ARG A 160 -16.20 17.85 -13.10
N ASN A 161 -16.75 17.15 -12.10
CA ASN A 161 -18.20 16.98 -11.98
C ASN A 161 -18.90 18.33 -11.74
N ASP A 162 -18.36 19.20 -10.88
CA ASP A 162 -18.89 20.52 -10.62
C ASP A 162 -18.87 21.42 -11.87
N GLN A 163 -17.75 21.42 -12.60
CA GLN A 163 -17.65 22.14 -13.89
C GLN A 163 -18.64 21.61 -14.93
N SER A 164 -18.83 20.29 -14.98
CA SER A 164 -19.80 19.64 -15.87
C SER A 164 -21.23 20.02 -15.53
N ALA A 165 -21.58 20.03 -14.24
CA ALA A 165 -22.88 20.46 -13.75
C ALA A 165 -23.15 21.93 -14.06
N GLN A 166 -22.17 22.82 -13.86
CA GLN A 166 -22.28 24.26 -14.21
C GLN A 166 -22.51 24.47 -15.71
N ARG A 167 -21.76 23.75 -16.56
CA ARG A 167 -21.95 23.82 -18.02
C ARG A 167 -23.34 23.34 -18.43
N LEU A 168 -23.84 22.26 -17.83
CA LEU A 168 -25.17 21.76 -18.09
C LEU A 168 -26.26 22.78 -17.69
N GLN A 169 -26.11 23.39 -16.51
CA GLN A 169 -27.03 24.43 -16.06
C GLN A 169 -27.06 25.63 -17.00
N ALA A 170 -25.88 26.11 -17.42
CA ALA A 170 -25.77 27.22 -18.37
C ALA A 170 -26.45 26.87 -19.73
N ALA A 171 -26.22 25.68 -20.28
CA ALA A 171 -26.84 25.22 -21.51
C ALA A 171 -28.36 25.06 -21.40
N LEU A 172 -28.87 24.63 -20.24
CA LEU A 172 -30.31 24.55 -19.99
C LEU A 172 -30.94 25.95 -19.92
N GLU A 173 -30.30 26.91 -19.32
CA GLU A 173 -30.78 28.29 -19.27
C GLU A 173 -30.78 28.94 -20.65
N GLU A 174 -29.72 28.80 -21.43
CA GLU A 174 -29.65 29.26 -22.82
C GLU A 174 -30.76 28.63 -23.67
N ASN A 175 -31.00 27.34 -23.49
CA ASN A 175 -32.08 26.66 -24.21
C ASN A 175 -33.48 27.21 -23.85
N ARG A 176 -33.70 27.58 -22.57
CA ARG A 176 -34.96 28.25 -22.16
C ARG A 176 -35.09 29.63 -22.81
N GLN A 177 -34.02 30.41 -22.84
CA GLN A 177 -34.06 31.74 -23.48
C GLN A 177 -34.33 31.63 -24.98
N LEU A 178 -33.63 30.76 -25.69
CA LEU A 178 -33.85 30.52 -27.11
C LEU A 178 -35.27 30.06 -27.42
N ARG A 179 -35.87 29.21 -26.58
CA ARG A 179 -37.29 28.82 -26.75
C ARG A 179 -38.23 30.00 -26.56
N ALA A 180 -38.00 30.83 -25.55
CA ALA A 180 -38.82 32.03 -25.32
C ALA A 180 -38.74 33.01 -26.50
N GLU A 181 -37.53 33.26 -27.03
CA GLU A 181 -37.31 34.10 -28.22
C GLU A 181 -38.02 33.54 -29.47
N LEU A 182 -37.93 32.22 -29.64
CA LEU A 182 -38.61 31.54 -30.76
C LEU A 182 -40.15 31.65 -30.67
N ASP A 183 -40.71 31.49 -29.48
CA ASP A 183 -42.15 31.64 -29.26
C ASP A 183 -42.59 33.10 -29.46
N GLU A 184 -41.79 34.08 -29.02
CA GLU A 184 -42.04 35.51 -29.30
C GLU A 184 -41.97 35.82 -30.81
N ALA A 185 -40.99 35.28 -31.52
CA ALA A 185 -40.86 35.46 -32.96
C ALA A 185 -42.05 34.85 -33.72
N ARG A 186 -42.52 33.68 -33.30
CA ARG A 186 -43.72 33.04 -33.87
C ARG A 186 -44.96 33.89 -33.64
N ALA A 187 -45.16 34.38 -32.41
CA ALA A 187 -46.30 35.26 -32.09
C ALA A 187 -46.30 36.54 -32.94
N LYS A 188 -45.11 37.14 -33.17
CA LYS A 188 -44.98 38.29 -34.08
C LYS A 188 -45.34 37.96 -35.52
N LEU A 189 -44.90 36.81 -36.04
CA LEU A 189 -45.25 36.36 -37.38
C LEU A 189 -46.77 36.12 -37.53
N ASP A 190 -47.38 35.44 -36.56
CA ASP A 190 -48.84 35.21 -36.56
C ASP A 190 -49.60 36.54 -36.53
N SER A 191 -49.15 37.52 -35.76
CA SER A 191 -49.74 38.86 -35.74
C SER A 191 -49.63 39.55 -37.10
N ILE A 192 -48.50 39.47 -37.80
CA ILE A 192 -48.28 40.04 -39.12
C ILE A 192 -49.20 39.36 -40.15
N ILE A 193 -49.26 38.04 -40.15
CA ILE A 193 -50.15 37.26 -41.06
C ILE A 193 -51.58 37.63 -40.84
N ASN A 194 -52.03 37.76 -39.61
CA ASN A 194 -53.44 38.15 -39.32
C ASN A 194 -53.74 39.59 -39.78
N THR A 195 -52.74 40.49 -39.59
CA THR A 195 -52.89 41.89 -40.07
C THR A 195 -52.97 41.93 -41.60
N GLU A 196 -52.10 41.21 -42.29
CA GLU A 196 -52.10 41.14 -43.75
C GLU A 196 -53.44 40.55 -44.31
N ARG A 197 -53.92 39.47 -43.65
CA ARG A 197 -55.22 38.90 -44.01
C ARG A 197 -56.34 39.92 -43.86
N SER A 198 -56.36 40.66 -42.75
CA SER A 198 -57.44 41.68 -42.54
C SER A 198 -57.35 42.84 -43.50
N ILE A 199 -56.18 43.23 -43.98
CA ILE A 199 -55.99 44.24 -45.02
C ILE A 199 -56.54 43.73 -46.35
N ARG A 200 -56.17 42.53 -46.74
CA ARG A 200 -56.62 41.89 -48.02
C ARG A 200 -58.13 41.68 -48.05
N GLU A 201 -58.77 41.35 -46.95
CA GLU A 201 -60.22 41.23 -46.82
C GLU A 201 -60.90 42.58 -46.99
N ARG A 202 -60.35 43.71 -46.46
CA ARG A 202 -60.88 45.05 -46.66
C ARG A 202 -60.75 45.54 -48.11
N GLU A 203 -59.63 45.26 -48.76
CA GLU A 203 -59.40 45.58 -50.16
C GLU A 203 -60.41 44.87 -51.08
N ASN A 204 -60.60 43.58 -50.86
CA ASN A 204 -61.56 42.79 -51.62
C ASN A 204 -63.00 43.24 -51.38
N GLY A 205 -63.35 43.66 -50.15
CA GLY A 205 -64.67 44.19 -49.84
C GLY A 205 -64.93 45.56 -50.39
N SER A 206 -63.91 46.39 -50.65
CA SER A 206 -64.06 47.72 -51.28
C SER A 206 -64.16 47.65 -52.79
N ASN A 207 -63.63 46.61 -53.45
CA ASN A 207 -63.65 46.43 -54.88
C ASN A 207 -64.96 45.74 -55.39
N SER A 208 -65.86 45.31 -54.50
CA SER A 208 -67.12 44.64 -54.81
C SER A 208 -68.32 45.56 -54.65
N ARG A 209 -68.13 46.86 -54.48
CA ARG A 209 -69.14 47.89 -54.51
C ARG A 209 -68.94 48.82 -55.73
#